data_c3c74587114f562e2c07fd4292f966e3
#
_entry.id   c3c74587114f562e2c07fd4292f966e3
#
_cell.length_a   1.000
_cell.length_b   1.000
_cell.length_c   1.000
_cell.angle_alpha   90.00
_cell.angle_beta   90.00
_cell.angle_gamma   90.00
#
_symmetry.space_group_name_H-M   'P 1'
#
loop_
_entity.id
_entity.type
_entity.pdbx_description
1 polymer ?
#
loop_
_entity_poly.entity_id
_entity_poly.type
_entity_poly.pdbx_seq_one_letter_code
_entity_poly.pdbx_strand_id
1 'polypeptide(L)'
;MIEFMNKNSILDRFIAFEQNYKLFNRFYYGFNYWCYIRFEIYNEIYRNINKTSPISLNIKKKPILKVIEKLNKIRYISESFIKYPRKKKDIIIMQHPRKLLIDGYYQDIYTNYLAEKYCDNSIIIDCRLTSSYYHKQKYKYYKDDITTIWRYYYKIITPNDKKEDLFLKSLQINIEKEFKINLPQNYLSQLIYERFLIYKSYHKYYTQLLKRTSPKCIIEVVYYGANNMVLNEIAKEMHIPTIELQHGTMGYNHIAYNLPPQIYLKQLPSHMFLFSDYWQKTSRIPQQTHIKITGYPYFEEQYNKTFNTYQKSDVSNRKKNILFISQTTIGLDLSKFASQLVELIDLNQYNIQYKFHPAEYDQWKERMPWLYEKRHLIEIIENKNKTLYQLFASSDIQIGVYSTGIYEGLGFNLRTYIVALPGWEGMAPLIENNYAQLIQKPEELIEAIESMNISQNESSNPTFWKMNSKNNIFSEIETILNSYSPKDQ
;
A
#
# COMPACT_ATOMS: atom_id res chain seq x y z
N MET A 1 -9.10 -15.46 -21.59
CA MET A 1 -9.04 -15.02 -20.18
C MET A 1 -8.87 -13.49 -20.00
N ILE A 2 -8.88 -12.68 -21.07
CA ILE A 2 -8.76 -11.20 -21.03
C ILE A 2 -10.11 -10.53 -21.41
N GLU A 3 -11.14 -11.26 -21.75
CA GLU A 3 -12.39 -10.73 -22.32
C GLU A 3 -13.49 -10.36 -21.33
N PHE A 4 -13.35 -10.69 -20.04
CA PHE A 4 -14.36 -10.35 -19.01
C PHE A 4 -14.01 -9.14 -18.15
N MET A 5 -13.09 -8.30 -18.58
CA MET A 5 -12.91 -6.98 -17.97
C MET A 5 -14.14 -6.14 -18.33
N ASN A 6 -14.95 -5.88 -17.32
CA ASN A 6 -16.13 -5.03 -17.43
C ASN A 6 -15.68 -3.67 -18.01
N LYS A 7 -15.86 -3.46 -19.33
CA LYS A 7 -15.44 -2.23 -20.06
C LYS A 7 -15.99 -0.93 -19.46
N ASN A 8 -16.77 -1.04 -18.40
CA ASN A 8 -17.39 0.05 -17.66
C ASN A 8 -16.79 0.28 -16.27
N SER A 9 -15.67 -0.38 -15.90
CA SER A 9 -15.04 -0.10 -14.60
C SER A 9 -14.56 1.37 -14.54
N ILE A 10 -14.59 1.97 -13.35
CA ILE A 10 -14.08 3.34 -13.15
C ILE A 10 -12.62 3.43 -13.63
N LEU A 11 -11.83 2.39 -13.41
CA LEU A 11 -10.43 2.33 -13.83
C LEU A 11 -10.28 2.35 -15.36
N ASP A 12 -11.03 1.52 -16.08
CA ASP A 12 -10.92 1.44 -17.55
C ASP A 12 -11.38 2.75 -18.19
N ARG A 13 -12.45 3.36 -17.68
CA ARG A 13 -12.88 4.70 -18.09
C ARG A 13 -11.82 5.75 -17.82
N PHE A 14 -11.13 5.67 -16.67
CA PHE A 14 -10.06 6.59 -16.33
C PHE A 14 -8.85 6.44 -17.25
N ILE A 15 -8.42 5.20 -17.53
CA ILE A 15 -7.33 4.93 -18.48
C ILE A 15 -7.69 5.40 -19.89
N ALA A 16 -8.92 5.17 -20.35
CA ALA A 16 -9.38 5.68 -21.64
C ALA A 16 -9.38 7.21 -21.68
N PHE A 17 -9.80 7.87 -20.62
CA PHE A 17 -9.73 9.33 -20.46
C PHE A 17 -8.28 9.84 -20.53
N GLU A 18 -7.34 9.21 -19.82
CA GLU A 18 -5.91 9.55 -19.87
C GLU A 18 -5.35 9.49 -21.30
N GLN A 19 -5.72 8.45 -22.06
CA GLN A 19 -5.28 8.25 -23.44
C GLN A 19 -5.90 9.28 -24.39
N ASN A 20 -7.22 9.54 -24.27
CA ASN A 20 -7.93 10.50 -25.12
C ASN A 20 -7.36 11.92 -24.99
N TYR A 21 -7.02 12.33 -23.77
CA TYR A 21 -6.45 13.65 -23.50
C TYR A 21 -4.91 13.68 -23.59
N LYS A 22 -4.25 12.54 -23.88
CA LYS A 22 -2.78 12.40 -23.97
C LYS A 22 -2.07 12.95 -22.73
N LEU A 23 -2.59 12.65 -21.54
CA LEU A 23 -2.21 13.32 -20.29
C LEU A 23 -0.77 13.04 -19.88
N PHE A 24 -0.22 11.88 -20.20
CA PHE A 24 1.17 11.56 -19.92
C PHE A 24 2.19 12.35 -20.77
N ASN A 25 1.74 13.07 -21.79
CA ASN A 25 2.57 13.94 -22.62
C ASN A 25 2.47 15.42 -22.21
N ARG A 26 1.92 15.71 -21.02
CA ARG A 26 1.68 17.06 -20.54
C ARG A 26 2.73 17.47 -19.50
N PHE A 27 3.24 18.68 -19.65
CA PHE A 27 4.29 19.22 -18.81
C PHE A 27 3.90 20.59 -18.25
N TYR A 28 4.37 20.87 -17.03
CA TYR A 28 4.29 22.14 -16.36
C TYR A 28 5.72 22.53 -15.91
N TYR A 29 6.29 23.58 -16.50
CA TYR A 29 7.70 23.95 -16.28
C TYR A 29 8.71 22.77 -16.41
N GLY A 30 8.56 21.95 -17.44
CA GLY A 30 9.41 20.76 -17.66
C GLY A 30 9.09 19.56 -16.76
N PHE A 31 8.12 19.67 -15.89
CA PHE A 31 7.66 18.64 -14.96
C PHE A 31 6.48 17.88 -15.58
N ASN A 32 6.62 16.58 -15.79
CA ASN A 32 5.53 15.71 -16.22
C ASN A 32 4.56 15.48 -15.07
N TYR A 33 3.64 16.42 -14.89
CA TYR A 33 2.80 16.47 -13.71
C TYR A 33 1.79 15.33 -13.60
N TRP A 34 1.32 14.78 -14.73
CA TRP A 34 0.23 13.81 -14.68
C TRP A 34 0.61 12.56 -13.87
N CYS A 35 1.83 12.04 -14.06
CA CYS A 35 2.32 10.91 -13.28
C CYS A 35 2.19 11.14 -11.77
N TYR A 36 2.44 12.36 -11.30
CA TYR A 36 2.47 12.72 -9.89
C TYR A 36 1.11 13.03 -9.27
N ILE A 37 0.07 13.25 -10.08
CA ILE A 37 -1.28 13.56 -9.59
C ILE A 37 -2.33 12.49 -9.89
N ARG A 38 -2.06 11.57 -10.86
CA ARG A 38 -3.06 10.62 -11.34
C ARG A 38 -3.65 9.74 -10.23
N PHE A 39 -2.81 9.35 -9.26
CA PHE A 39 -3.25 8.54 -8.13
C PHE A 39 -4.27 9.27 -7.24
N GLU A 40 -4.01 10.54 -6.94
CA GLU A 40 -4.93 11.39 -6.17
C GLU A 40 -6.22 11.66 -6.93
N ILE A 41 -6.12 11.98 -8.22
CA ILE A 41 -7.29 12.25 -9.06
C ILE A 41 -8.19 11.00 -9.14
N TYR A 42 -7.61 9.84 -9.40
CA TYR A 42 -8.36 8.59 -9.43
C TYR A 42 -9.06 8.30 -8.10
N ASN A 43 -8.34 8.44 -6.99
CA ASN A 43 -8.91 8.23 -5.66
C ASN A 43 -10.01 9.26 -5.33
N GLU A 44 -9.88 10.51 -5.80
CA GLU A 44 -10.92 11.51 -5.61
C GLU A 44 -12.18 11.17 -6.42
N ILE A 45 -12.02 10.74 -7.68
CA ILE A 45 -13.11 10.23 -8.50
C ILE A 45 -13.79 9.03 -7.82
N TYR A 46 -13.01 8.05 -7.38
CA TYR A 46 -13.51 6.84 -6.73
C TYR A 46 -14.31 7.16 -5.46
N ARG A 47 -13.79 8.06 -4.61
CA ARG A 47 -14.48 8.50 -3.40
C ARG A 47 -15.79 9.22 -3.67
N ASN A 48 -15.81 10.10 -4.67
CA ASN A 48 -17.03 10.83 -5.04
C ASN A 48 -18.12 9.88 -5.57
N ILE A 49 -17.76 8.94 -6.45
CA ILE A 49 -18.71 7.97 -7.03
C ILE A 49 -19.27 7.06 -5.92
N ASN A 50 -18.42 6.53 -5.06
CA ASN A 50 -18.83 5.57 -4.03
C ASN A 50 -19.29 6.23 -2.73
N LYS A 51 -19.36 7.57 -2.68
CA LYS A 51 -19.73 8.36 -1.48
C LYS A 51 -18.95 7.97 -0.23
N THR A 52 -17.72 7.51 -0.40
CA THR A 52 -16.83 7.13 0.70
C THR A 52 -16.08 8.37 1.17
N SER A 53 -16.46 8.89 2.34
CA SER A 53 -15.64 9.93 2.98
C SER A 53 -14.44 9.30 3.65
N PRO A 54 -13.21 9.85 3.47
CA PRO A 54 -12.11 9.46 4.35
C PRO A 54 -12.57 9.73 5.78
N ILE A 55 -12.46 8.73 6.64
CA ILE A 55 -12.67 8.94 8.07
C ILE A 55 -11.58 9.92 8.49
N SER A 56 -11.89 11.22 8.48
CA SER A 56 -11.04 12.20 9.14
C SER A 56 -11.09 11.85 10.62
N LEU A 57 -10.09 11.12 11.09
CA LEU A 57 -9.80 11.07 12.51
C LEU A 57 -9.41 12.50 12.92
N ASN A 58 -10.41 13.34 13.13
CA ASN A 58 -10.26 14.64 13.74
C ASN A 58 -9.90 14.43 15.21
N ILE A 59 -8.77 13.77 15.45
CA ILE A 59 -8.14 13.76 16.75
C ILE A 59 -7.68 15.19 16.97
N LYS A 60 -8.46 15.96 17.73
CA LYS A 60 -8.05 17.28 18.22
C LYS A 60 -6.79 17.06 19.06
N LYS A 61 -5.63 17.09 18.41
CA LYS A 61 -4.34 16.97 19.11
C LYS A 61 -4.25 18.07 20.15
N LYS A 62 -3.94 17.71 21.39
CA LYS A 62 -3.71 18.66 22.48
C LYS A 62 -2.66 19.70 22.02
N PRO A 63 -2.81 20.97 22.34
CA PRO A 63 -1.90 22.05 21.91
C PRO A 63 -0.41 21.74 22.16
N ILE A 64 -0.12 21.11 23.28
CA ILE A 64 1.24 20.71 23.67
C ILE A 64 1.85 19.70 22.69
N LEU A 65 1.06 18.77 22.16
CA LEU A 65 1.52 17.79 21.16
C LEU A 65 1.88 18.47 19.84
N LYS A 66 1.15 19.53 19.46
CA LYS A 66 1.48 20.33 18.25
C LYS A 66 2.82 21.06 18.40
N VAL A 67 3.13 21.56 19.61
CA VAL A 67 4.42 22.22 19.90
C VAL A 67 5.55 21.19 19.83
N ILE A 68 5.39 20.04 20.48
CA ILE A 68 6.37 18.93 20.44
C ILE A 68 6.62 18.50 18.98
N GLU A 69 5.58 18.37 18.16
CA GLU A 69 5.71 18.02 16.74
C GLU A 69 6.53 19.07 15.97
N LYS A 70 6.30 20.37 16.22
CA LYS A 70 7.07 21.44 15.59
C LYS A 70 8.56 21.39 15.99
N LEU A 71 8.85 21.22 17.29
CA LEU A 71 10.23 21.11 17.79
C LEU A 71 10.92 19.87 17.19
N ASN A 72 10.25 18.73 17.18
CA ASN A 72 10.77 17.52 16.55
C ASN A 72 11.05 17.74 15.06
N LYS A 73 10.19 18.46 14.33
CA LYS A 73 10.40 18.76 12.91
C LYS A 73 11.68 19.58 12.69
N ILE A 74 11.94 20.60 13.52
CA ILE A 74 13.18 21.40 13.47
C ILE A 74 14.40 20.50 13.73
N ARG A 75 14.35 19.68 14.78
CA ARG A 75 15.40 18.73 15.12
C ARG A 75 15.71 17.79 13.95
N TYR A 76 14.69 17.24 13.27
CA TYR A 76 14.89 16.30 12.18
C TYR A 76 15.45 16.94 10.93
N ILE A 77 15.05 18.19 10.63
CA ILE A 77 15.67 18.97 9.56
C ILE A 77 17.16 19.19 9.85
N SER A 78 17.52 19.58 11.08
CA SER A 78 18.93 19.75 11.45
C SER A 78 19.70 18.45 11.40
N GLU A 79 19.12 17.33 11.87
CA GLU A 79 19.74 16.01 11.77
C GLU A 79 19.94 15.57 10.31
N SER A 80 18.98 15.83 9.41
CA SER A 80 19.12 15.50 8.00
C SER A 80 20.21 16.30 7.29
N PHE A 81 20.49 17.51 7.76
CA PHE A 81 21.58 18.34 7.26
C PHE A 81 22.94 17.86 7.78
N ILE A 82 23.06 17.61 9.09
CA ILE A 82 24.32 17.22 9.75
C ILE A 82 24.72 15.79 9.31
N LYS A 83 23.77 14.88 9.27
CA LYS A 83 23.98 13.44 8.97
C LYS A 83 23.75 13.11 7.50
N TYR A 84 24.01 14.04 6.59
CA TYR A 84 23.85 13.77 5.16
C TYR A 84 24.83 12.67 4.70
N PRO A 85 24.38 11.68 3.87
CA PRO A 85 25.26 10.62 3.40
C PRO A 85 26.42 11.17 2.54
N ARG A 86 27.66 10.79 2.88
CA ARG A 86 28.85 11.29 2.20
C ARG A 86 29.77 10.18 1.68
N LYS A 87 29.55 8.94 2.11
CA LYS A 87 30.37 7.80 1.70
C LYS A 87 29.73 7.08 0.52
N LYS A 88 30.55 6.61 -0.40
CA LYS A 88 30.12 5.72 -1.47
C LYS A 88 29.64 4.40 -0.86
N LYS A 89 28.53 3.90 -1.32
CA LYS A 89 27.91 2.65 -0.93
C LYS A 89 27.16 2.08 -2.13
N ASP A 90 27.21 0.78 -2.29
CA ASP A 90 26.64 0.12 -3.46
C ASP A 90 25.10 0.16 -3.49
N ILE A 91 24.45 0.23 -2.32
CA ILE A 91 23.00 0.12 -2.23
C ILE A 91 22.40 1.32 -1.48
N ILE A 92 21.33 1.88 -2.01
CA ILE A 92 20.43 2.77 -1.25
C ILE A 92 19.15 1.99 -0.94
N ILE A 93 18.71 2.00 0.33
CA ILE A 93 17.46 1.39 0.78
C ILE A 93 16.53 2.49 1.27
N MET A 94 15.41 2.69 0.57
CA MET A 94 14.34 3.60 0.96
C MET A 94 13.35 2.85 1.85
N GLN A 95 13.34 3.15 3.16
CA GLN A 95 12.45 2.48 4.09
C GLN A 95 11.01 2.91 3.91
N HIS A 96 10.09 1.97 4.07
CA HIS A 96 8.67 2.25 4.14
C HIS A 96 8.29 2.79 5.54
N PRO A 97 7.37 3.76 5.64
CA PRO A 97 6.96 4.32 6.93
C PRO A 97 6.15 3.37 7.81
N ARG A 98 5.61 2.28 7.26
CA ARG A 98 4.92 1.24 8.05
C ARG A 98 5.94 0.39 8.78
N LYS A 99 6.15 0.69 10.07
CA LYS A 99 7.09 -0.03 10.93
C LYS A 99 6.34 -0.75 12.05
N LEU A 100 6.83 -1.92 12.40
CA LEU A 100 6.37 -2.69 13.56
C LEU A 100 7.45 -2.69 14.64
N LEU A 101 7.03 -2.74 15.90
CA LEU A 101 7.94 -2.95 17.04
C LEU A 101 8.23 -4.44 17.15
N ILE A 102 9.45 -4.84 16.78
CA ILE A 102 9.95 -6.23 16.81
C ILE A 102 11.24 -6.22 17.61
N ASP A 103 11.34 -7.05 18.66
CA ASP A 103 12.50 -7.19 19.53
C ASP A 103 13.00 -5.85 20.12
N GLY A 104 12.06 -4.96 20.45
CA GLY A 104 12.35 -3.64 21.01
C GLY A 104 12.80 -2.58 20.01
N TYR A 105 12.83 -2.88 18.71
CA TYR A 105 13.17 -1.96 17.63
C TYR A 105 12.03 -1.77 16.66
N TYR A 106 11.85 -0.54 16.14
CA TYR A 106 10.92 -0.29 15.05
C TYR A 106 11.55 -0.71 13.72
N GLN A 107 10.97 -1.73 13.10
CA GLN A 107 11.48 -2.36 11.88
C GLN A 107 10.48 -2.19 10.74
N ASP A 108 10.99 -1.84 9.55
CA ASP A 108 10.23 -1.86 8.30
C ASP A 108 10.11 -3.32 7.83
N ILE A 109 8.90 -3.83 7.76
CA ILE A 109 8.63 -5.23 7.41
C ILE A 109 9.01 -5.59 5.96
N TYR A 110 9.23 -4.60 5.10
CA TYR A 110 9.56 -4.82 3.69
C TYR A 110 11.07 -4.80 3.42
N THR A 111 11.85 -3.98 4.15
CA THR A 111 13.26 -3.77 3.84
C THR A 111 14.23 -4.12 4.98
N ASN A 112 13.74 -4.45 6.18
CA ASN A 112 14.60 -4.66 7.34
C ASN A 112 15.62 -5.80 7.14
N TYR A 113 15.23 -6.91 6.53
CA TYR A 113 16.13 -8.04 6.22
C TYR A 113 17.22 -7.66 5.21
N LEU A 114 16.95 -6.69 4.33
CA LEU A 114 17.95 -6.12 3.42
C LEU A 114 18.91 -5.21 4.16
N ALA A 115 18.36 -4.35 5.04
CA ALA A 115 19.17 -3.51 5.92
C ALA A 115 20.11 -4.34 6.82
N GLU A 116 19.67 -5.54 7.21
CA GLU A 116 20.50 -6.50 7.96
C GLU A 116 21.62 -7.09 7.12
N LYS A 117 21.30 -7.62 5.95
CA LYS A 117 22.29 -8.25 5.05
C LYS A 117 23.32 -7.26 4.52
N TYR A 118 22.89 -6.04 4.17
CA TYR A 118 23.73 -5.04 3.50
C TYR A 118 24.12 -3.87 4.42
N CYS A 119 24.10 -4.01 5.74
CA CYS A 119 24.32 -2.91 6.69
C CYS A 119 25.62 -2.14 6.45
N ASP A 120 26.69 -2.84 6.08
CA ASP A 120 28.01 -2.24 5.84
C ASP A 120 28.15 -1.63 4.45
N ASN A 121 27.31 -2.02 3.50
CA ASN A 121 27.38 -1.59 2.10
C ASN A 121 26.12 -0.84 1.62
N SER A 122 25.28 -0.38 2.53
CA SER A 122 24.07 0.36 2.18
C SER A 122 23.96 1.72 2.87
N ILE A 123 23.19 2.60 2.25
CA ILE A 123 22.66 3.83 2.81
C ILE A 123 21.16 3.62 3.02
N ILE A 124 20.72 3.65 4.28
CA ILE A 124 19.33 3.47 4.65
C ILE A 124 18.69 4.86 4.83
N ILE A 125 17.66 5.18 4.07
CA ILE A 125 16.93 6.44 4.15
C ILE A 125 15.55 6.16 4.76
N ASP A 126 15.27 6.83 5.87
CA ASP A 126 13.98 6.74 6.57
C ASP A 126 13.03 7.83 6.07
N CYS A 127 12.13 7.45 5.18
CA CYS A 127 11.09 8.32 4.67
C CYS A 127 9.87 8.27 5.59
N ARG A 128 9.43 9.45 6.07
CA ARG A 128 8.31 9.56 7.01
C ARG A 128 7.03 10.02 6.35
N LEU A 129 5.90 9.38 6.72
CA LEU A 129 4.56 9.90 6.43
C LEU A 129 3.97 10.73 7.57
N THR A 130 4.46 10.56 8.81
CA THR A 130 3.89 11.19 10.00
C THR A 130 4.93 11.94 10.82
N SER A 131 4.47 12.85 11.69
CA SER A 131 5.30 13.57 12.66
C SER A 131 5.82 12.71 13.82
N SER A 132 5.30 11.50 13.99
CA SER A 132 5.74 10.57 15.03
C SER A 132 7.04 9.88 14.61
N TYR A 133 8.01 9.90 15.52
CA TYR A 133 9.31 9.29 15.31
C TYR A 133 9.49 8.01 16.10
N TYR A 134 10.01 7.00 15.42
CA TYR A 134 10.42 5.76 16.05
C TYR A 134 11.83 5.91 16.57
N HIS A 135 12.01 6.08 17.88
CA HIS A 135 13.29 6.41 18.49
C HIS A 135 14.29 5.25 18.51
N LYS A 136 13.81 4.00 18.44
CA LYS A 136 14.66 2.83 18.46
C LYS A 136 14.68 2.15 17.10
N GLN A 137 15.76 2.34 16.36
CA GLN A 137 16.04 1.63 15.12
C GLN A 137 17.33 0.81 15.25
N LYS A 138 17.35 -0.38 14.67
CA LYS A 138 18.47 -1.33 14.77
C LYS A 138 19.70 -0.87 13.98
N TYR A 139 19.49 -0.20 12.83
CA TYR A 139 20.54 0.20 11.90
C TYR A 139 20.68 1.71 11.81
N LYS A 140 21.87 2.18 11.40
CA LYS A 140 22.11 3.58 11.09
C LYS A 140 21.28 3.98 9.88
N TYR A 141 20.50 5.03 10.00
CA TYR A 141 19.66 5.57 8.95
C TYR A 141 19.89 7.07 8.78
N TYR A 142 19.50 7.55 7.60
CA TYR A 142 19.53 8.95 7.24
C TYR A 142 18.11 9.46 7.01
N LYS A 143 17.95 10.78 7.02
CA LYS A 143 16.65 11.46 6.87
C LYS A 143 16.68 12.38 5.67
N ASP A 144 15.53 12.57 5.06
CA ASP A 144 15.35 13.46 3.92
C ASP A 144 14.62 14.77 4.27
N ASP A 145 14.45 15.06 5.58
CA ASP A 145 13.68 16.23 6.07
C ASP A 145 14.20 17.58 5.57
N ILE A 146 15.48 17.66 5.13
CA ILE A 146 16.05 18.84 4.48
C ILE A 146 15.24 19.29 3.26
N THR A 147 14.55 18.36 2.60
CA THR A 147 13.66 18.67 1.46
C THR A 147 12.53 19.61 1.83
N THR A 148 12.16 19.67 3.12
CA THR A 148 11.19 20.65 3.62
C THR A 148 11.68 22.09 3.46
N ILE A 149 12.97 22.35 3.74
CA ILE A 149 13.57 23.69 3.56
C ILE A 149 13.56 24.05 2.08
N TRP A 150 13.99 23.11 1.21
CA TRP A 150 13.99 23.34 -0.23
C TRP A 150 12.59 23.60 -0.78
N ARG A 151 11.56 22.94 -0.25
CA ARG A 151 10.16 23.17 -0.65
C ARG A 151 9.70 24.58 -0.27
N TYR A 152 10.04 25.10 0.93
CA TYR A 152 9.76 26.48 1.30
C TYR A 152 10.51 27.48 0.42
N TYR A 153 11.80 27.22 0.14
CA TYR A 153 12.56 28.06 -0.77
C TYR A 153 11.92 28.13 -2.16
N TYR A 154 11.58 26.97 -2.75
CA TYR A 154 10.93 26.96 -4.06
C TYR A 154 9.55 27.61 -4.04
N LYS A 155 8.81 27.52 -2.95
CA LYS A 155 7.53 28.23 -2.80
C LYS A 155 7.69 29.74 -2.87
N ILE A 156 8.81 30.30 -2.38
CA ILE A 156 9.10 31.73 -2.42
C ILE A 156 9.52 32.17 -3.82
N ILE A 157 10.43 31.43 -4.45
CA ILE A 157 11.01 31.84 -5.75
C ILE A 157 10.16 31.43 -6.96
N THR A 158 9.20 30.55 -6.78
CA THR A 158 8.27 30.14 -7.84
C THR A 158 6.85 30.33 -7.30
N PRO A 159 6.37 31.58 -7.18
CA PRO A 159 5.02 31.82 -6.74
C PRO A 159 4.02 31.13 -7.70
N ASN A 160 2.92 30.65 -7.14
CA ASN A 160 1.85 30.08 -7.95
C ASN A 160 1.31 31.20 -8.85
N ASP A 161 1.73 31.17 -10.12
CA ASP A 161 1.19 32.11 -11.10
C ASP A 161 -0.28 31.76 -11.31
N LYS A 162 -1.16 32.60 -10.77
CA LYS A 162 -2.61 32.46 -10.89
C LYS A 162 -3.11 32.71 -12.33
N LYS A 163 -2.18 32.87 -13.29
CA LYS A 163 -2.60 32.86 -14.70
C LYS A 163 -3.37 31.59 -14.94
N GLU A 164 -4.62 31.79 -15.26
CA GLU A 164 -5.58 30.72 -15.52
C GLU A 164 -5.05 29.86 -16.68
N ASP A 165 -4.54 28.69 -16.34
CA ASP A 165 -4.23 27.69 -17.37
C ASP A 165 -5.58 27.19 -17.92
N LEU A 166 -5.98 27.71 -19.05
CA LEU A 166 -7.25 27.40 -19.71
C LEU A 166 -7.36 25.89 -20.00
N PHE A 167 -6.22 25.22 -20.27
CA PHE A 167 -6.21 23.77 -20.44
C PHE A 167 -6.57 23.04 -19.16
N LEU A 168 -5.98 23.41 -18.02
CA LEU A 168 -6.26 22.75 -16.73
C LEU A 168 -7.70 22.98 -16.26
N LYS A 169 -8.26 24.18 -16.51
CA LYS A 169 -9.69 24.44 -16.26
C LYS A 169 -10.57 23.56 -17.12
N SER A 170 -10.31 23.50 -18.43
CA SER A 170 -11.05 22.63 -19.34
C SER A 170 -10.91 21.17 -18.97
N LEU A 171 -9.70 20.73 -18.59
CA LEU A 171 -9.46 19.35 -18.14
C LEU A 171 -10.26 19.03 -16.87
N GLN A 172 -10.32 19.93 -15.89
CA GLN A 172 -11.11 19.74 -14.69
C GLN A 172 -12.60 19.58 -15.04
N ILE A 173 -13.15 20.48 -15.87
CA ILE A 173 -14.55 20.40 -16.34
C ILE A 173 -14.82 19.07 -17.05
N ASN A 174 -13.87 18.59 -17.88
CA ASN A 174 -14.01 17.32 -18.59
C ASN A 174 -13.98 16.12 -17.63
N ILE A 175 -13.15 16.13 -16.59
CA ILE A 175 -13.15 15.12 -15.52
C ILE A 175 -14.51 15.11 -14.81
N GLU A 176 -14.99 16.28 -14.39
CA GLU A 176 -16.28 16.42 -13.70
C GLU A 176 -17.44 15.89 -14.53
N LYS A 177 -17.44 16.21 -15.83
CA LYS A 177 -18.45 15.73 -16.79
C LYS A 177 -18.38 14.24 -17.03
N GLU A 178 -17.16 13.70 -17.29
CA GLU A 178 -16.94 12.29 -17.61
C GLU A 178 -17.35 11.39 -16.44
N PHE A 179 -16.93 11.76 -15.21
CA PHE A 179 -17.16 10.94 -14.02
C PHE A 179 -18.38 11.35 -13.20
N LYS A 180 -19.10 12.41 -13.62
CA LYS A 180 -20.28 12.96 -12.92
C LYS A 180 -20.00 13.30 -11.45
N ILE A 181 -18.90 13.99 -11.21
CA ILE A 181 -18.44 14.42 -9.88
C ILE A 181 -18.25 15.93 -9.84
N ASN A 182 -18.07 16.47 -8.63
CA ASN A 182 -17.70 17.89 -8.42
C ASN A 182 -16.34 17.94 -7.74
N LEU A 183 -15.41 18.71 -8.31
CA LEU A 183 -14.12 18.99 -7.71
C LEU A 183 -14.09 20.43 -7.16
N PRO A 184 -13.30 20.71 -6.12
CA PRO A 184 -13.10 22.08 -5.64
C PRO A 184 -12.57 22.99 -6.76
N GLN A 185 -12.91 24.28 -6.69
CA GLN A 185 -12.42 25.26 -7.65
C GLN A 185 -10.89 25.27 -7.70
N ASN A 186 -10.34 25.24 -8.92
CA ASN A 186 -8.89 25.22 -9.18
C ASN A 186 -8.15 24.00 -8.57
N TYR A 187 -8.85 22.89 -8.34
CA TYR A 187 -8.28 21.71 -7.70
C TYR A 187 -7.05 21.17 -8.43
N LEU A 188 -7.12 21.01 -9.75
CA LEU A 188 -6.00 20.52 -10.54
C LEU A 188 -4.78 21.44 -10.49
N SER A 189 -4.99 22.75 -10.67
CA SER A 189 -3.90 23.73 -10.66
C SER A 189 -3.19 23.76 -9.31
N GLN A 190 -3.95 23.71 -8.21
CA GLN A 190 -3.38 23.67 -6.87
C GLN A 190 -2.61 22.37 -6.63
N LEU A 191 -3.18 21.23 -7.00
CA LEU A 191 -2.54 19.91 -6.83
C LEU A 191 -1.23 19.82 -7.63
N ILE A 192 -1.23 20.27 -8.88
CA ILE A 192 -0.04 20.30 -9.74
C ILE A 192 1.05 21.19 -9.12
N TYR A 193 0.69 22.38 -8.65
CA TYR A 193 1.66 23.27 -8.02
C TYR A 193 2.28 22.66 -6.75
N GLU A 194 1.48 22.03 -5.90
CA GLU A 194 1.98 21.34 -4.70
C GLU A 194 2.95 20.21 -5.08
N ARG A 195 2.61 19.41 -6.09
CA ARG A 195 3.48 18.33 -6.60
C ARG A 195 4.75 18.87 -7.24
N PHE A 196 4.69 20.00 -7.95
CA PHE A 196 5.85 20.67 -8.50
C PHE A 196 6.84 21.12 -7.41
N LEU A 197 6.38 21.66 -6.31
CA LEU A 197 7.24 22.05 -5.18
C LEU A 197 7.92 20.81 -4.55
N ILE A 198 7.20 19.70 -4.43
CA ILE A 198 7.75 18.43 -3.97
C ILE A 198 8.80 17.93 -4.96
N TYR A 199 8.47 17.89 -6.25
CA TYR A 199 9.38 17.49 -7.32
C TYR A 199 10.69 18.30 -7.25
N LYS A 200 10.65 19.62 -7.26
CA LYS A 200 11.84 20.48 -7.23
C LYS A 200 12.72 20.22 -6.00
N SER A 201 12.11 20.02 -4.83
CA SER A 201 12.83 19.81 -3.58
C SER A 201 13.53 18.43 -3.56
N TYR A 202 12.83 17.37 -3.96
CA TYR A 202 13.41 16.03 -4.02
C TYR A 202 14.39 15.86 -5.18
N HIS A 203 14.13 16.49 -6.33
CA HIS A 203 15.06 16.47 -7.46
C HIS A 203 16.43 17.02 -7.04
N LYS A 204 16.47 18.17 -6.37
CA LYS A 204 17.72 18.71 -5.83
C LYS A 204 18.38 17.75 -4.83
N TYR A 205 17.61 17.20 -3.89
CA TYR A 205 18.12 16.28 -2.88
C TYR A 205 18.71 15.01 -3.49
N TYR A 206 17.95 14.31 -4.33
CA TYR A 206 18.39 13.04 -4.90
C TYR A 206 19.51 13.19 -5.93
N THR A 207 19.51 14.25 -6.74
CA THR A 207 20.65 14.53 -7.65
C THR A 207 21.94 14.65 -6.88
N GLN A 208 21.94 15.37 -5.75
CA GLN A 208 23.14 15.52 -4.90
C GLN A 208 23.50 14.22 -4.20
N LEU A 209 22.50 13.49 -3.70
CA LEU A 209 22.70 12.22 -3.01
C LEU A 209 23.35 11.20 -3.95
N LEU A 210 22.76 10.94 -5.13
CA LEU A 210 23.23 9.93 -6.07
C LEU A 210 24.62 10.27 -6.64
N LYS A 211 24.89 11.54 -6.97
CA LYS A 211 26.24 11.97 -7.37
C LYS A 211 27.31 11.74 -6.31
N ARG A 212 26.96 11.91 -5.03
CA ARG A 212 27.95 11.75 -3.93
C ARG A 212 28.18 10.30 -3.53
N THR A 213 27.14 9.50 -3.59
CA THR A 213 27.17 8.14 -3.06
C THR A 213 27.42 7.09 -4.13
N SER A 214 27.16 7.42 -5.41
CA SER A 214 27.37 6.56 -6.59
C SER A 214 26.89 5.12 -6.36
N PRO A 215 25.60 4.89 -6.00
CA PRO A 215 25.12 3.56 -5.73
C PRO A 215 25.01 2.73 -7.02
N LYS A 216 25.15 1.43 -6.90
CA LYS A 216 24.94 0.48 -8.01
C LYS A 216 23.47 0.07 -8.17
N CYS A 217 22.67 0.16 -7.09
CA CYS A 217 21.23 0.00 -7.17
C CYS A 217 20.51 0.73 -6.02
N ILE A 218 19.22 0.94 -6.21
CA ILE A 218 18.32 1.58 -5.24
C ILE A 218 17.14 0.63 -5.01
N ILE A 219 16.80 0.40 -3.74
CA ILE A 219 15.66 -0.44 -3.34
C ILE A 219 14.62 0.45 -2.67
N GLU A 220 13.40 0.36 -3.13
CA GLU A 220 12.27 1.17 -2.64
C GLU A 220 11.01 0.35 -2.42
N VAL A 221 10.04 0.97 -1.78
CA VAL A 221 8.69 0.48 -1.58
C VAL A 221 7.72 1.59 -1.95
N VAL A 222 6.62 1.28 -2.67
CA VAL A 222 5.64 2.31 -3.11
C VAL A 222 6.26 3.31 -4.11
N TYR A 223 6.61 2.84 -5.32
CA TYR A 223 7.21 3.69 -6.34
C TYR A 223 6.38 4.94 -6.65
N TYR A 224 5.05 4.86 -6.57
CA TYR A 224 4.11 5.95 -6.89
C TYR A 224 4.01 7.04 -5.81
N GLY A 225 4.77 6.95 -4.74
CA GLY A 225 5.04 8.08 -3.86
C GLY A 225 5.80 9.18 -4.61
N ALA A 226 5.39 10.46 -4.45
CA ALA A 226 5.97 11.55 -5.22
C ALA A 226 7.50 11.65 -5.07
N ASN A 227 8.05 11.35 -3.90
CA ASN A 227 9.48 11.29 -3.65
C ASN A 227 10.16 10.15 -4.44
N ASN A 228 9.59 8.94 -4.44
CA ASN A 228 10.15 7.78 -5.12
C ASN A 228 10.07 7.93 -6.64
N MET A 229 8.99 8.53 -7.16
CA MET A 229 8.91 8.86 -8.60
C MET A 229 10.04 9.79 -9.05
N VAL A 230 10.39 10.81 -8.24
CA VAL A 230 11.53 11.69 -8.52
C VAL A 230 12.85 10.93 -8.45
N LEU A 231 12.99 10.03 -7.47
CA LEU A 231 14.17 9.19 -7.31
C LEU A 231 14.38 8.29 -8.54
N ASN A 232 13.32 7.62 -9.01
CA ASN A 232 13.34 6.77 -10.20
C ASN A 232 13.74 7.55 -11.47
N GLU A 233 13.19 8.76 -11.63
CA GLU A 233 13.52 9.64 -12.78
C GLU A 233 15.00 9.96 -12.82
N ILE A 234 15.59 10.41 -11.71
CA ILE A 234 17.01 10.77 -11.62
C ILE A 234 17.90 9.52 -11.71
N ALA A 235 17.52 8.43 -11.07
CA ALA A 235 18.26 7.17 -11.14
C ALA A 235 18.32 6.64 -12.57
N LYS A 236 17.22 6.71 -13.31
CA LYS A 236 17.17 6.34 -14.74
C LYS A 236 18.08 7.21 -15.60
N GLU A 237 18.13 8.53 -15.34
CA GLU A 237 19.04 9.46 -16.03
C GLU A 237 20.52 9.18 -15.73
N MET A 238 20.80 8.64 -14.53
CA MET A 238 22.14 8.25 -14.11
C MET A 238 22.45 6.76 -14.38
N HIS A 239 21.57 6.05 -15.09
CA HIS A 239 21.70 4.62 -15.39
C HIS A 239 21.82 3.73 -14.13
N ILE A 240 21.23 4.15 -13.01
CA ILE A 240 21.20 3.39 -11.76
C ILE A 240 19.91 2.57 -11.71
N PRO A 241 19.96 1.23 -11.62
CA PRO A 241 18.78 0.41 -11.51
C PRO A 241 18.03 0.66 -10.19
N THR A 242 16.69 0.73 -10.29
CA THR A 242 15.79 0.84 -9.14
C THR A 242 14.94 -0.40 -9.03
N ILE A 243 14.69 -0.86 -7.81
CA ILE A 243 13.97 -2.08 -7.48
C ILE A 243 12.83 -1.71 -6.53
N GLU A 244 11.58 -1.88 -6.98
CA GLU A 244 10.44 -1.80 -6.08
C GLU A 244 10.14 -3.17 -5.48
N LEU A 245 9.99 -3.23 -4.16
CA LEU A 245 9.44 -4.39 -3.47
C LEU A 245 7.92 -4.22 -3.35
N GLN A 246 7.16 -5.19 -3.79
CA GLN A 246 5.71 -5.20 -3.59
C GLN A 246 5.37 -5.07 -2.11
N HIS A 247 4.34 -4.28 -1.77
CA HIS A 247 3.98 -3.99 -0.38
C HIS A 247 2.51 -4.29 -0.03
N GLY A 248 1.71 -4.64 -1.03
CA GLY A 248 0.29 -4.91 -0.86
C GLY A 248 -0.34 -5.42 -2.14
N THR A 249 -1.66 -5.32 -2.22
CA THR A 249 -2.43 -5.71 -3.41
C THR A 249 -2.06 -4.84 -4.62
N MET A 250 -1.87 -5.46 -5.78
CA MET A 250 -1.56 -4.79 -7.05
C MET A 250 -2.63 -5.03 -8.11
N GLY A 251 -3.69 -5.71 -7.82
CA GLY A 251 -4.72 -6.18 -8.76
C GLY A 251 -5.34 -5.11 -9.67
N TYR A 252 -6.34 -5.54 -10.43
CA TYR A 252 -6.98 -4.77 -11.52
C TYR A 252 -7.47 -3.37 -11.15
N ASN A 253 -7.78 -3.09 -9.88
CA ASN A 253 -8.31 -1.80 -9.44
C ASN A 253 -7.27 -0.86 -8.83
N HIS A 254 -5.99 -1.27 -8.75
CA HIS A 254 -4.96 -0.41 -8.19
C HIS A 254 -4.33 0.46 -9.28
N ILE A 255 -4.77 1.71 -9.37
CA ILE A 255 -4.40 2.64 -10.46
C ILE A 255 -2.88 2.75 -10.69
N ALA A 256 -2.05 2.72 -9.65
CA ALA A 256 -0.59 2.86 -9.81
C ALA A 256 0.05 1.70 -10.61
N TYR A 257 -0.52 0.50 -10.54
CA TYR A 257 -0.02 -0.69 -11.24
C TYR A 257 -0.82 -1.05 -12.51
N ASN A 258 -1.71 -0.13 -12.93
CA ASN A 258 -2.48 -0.26 -14.16
C ASN A 258 -2.24 0.95 -15.05
N LEU A 259 -1.34 0.79 -15.99
CA LEU A 259 -0.88 1.82 -16.90
C LEU A 259 -1.21 1.44 -18.36
N PRO A 260 -1.32 2.42 -19.27
CA PRO A 260 -1.43 2.11 -20.69
C PRO A 260 -0.22 1.26 -21.16
N PRO A 261 -0.44 0.20 -21.96
CA PRO A 261 0.60 -0.82 -22.24
C PRO A 261 1.82 -0.31 -23.00
N GLN A 262 1.68 0.74 -23.80
CA GLN A 262 2.75 1.28 -24.64
C GLN A 262 3.39 2.57 -24.10
N ILE A 263 3.19 2.85 -22.81
CA ILE A 263 3.72 4.07 -22.23
C ILE A 263 5.16 3.89 -21.76
N TYR A 264 5.98 4.91 -21.96
CA TYR A 264 7.31 5.00 -21.36
C TYR A 264 7.33 6.12 -20.32
N LEU A 265 7.62 5.78 -19.06
CA LEU A 265 7.67 6.71 -17.93
C LEU A 265 9.00 6.60 -17.19
N LYS A 266 9.69 7.73 -17.05
CA LYS A 266 10.92 7.79 -16.24
C LYS A 266 10.69 7.50 -14.75
N GLN A 267 9.47 7.74 -14.28
CA GLN A 267 9.05 7.61 -12.89
C GLN A 267 8.85 6.15 -12.44
N LEU A 268 8.81 5.19 -13.37
CA LEU A 268 8.70 3.78 -13.04
C LEU A 268 10.04 3.18 -12.64
N PRO A 269 10.08 2.28 -11.66
CA PRO A 269 11.28 1.53 -11.32
C PRO A 269 11.72 0.63 -12.47
N SER A 270 13.01 0.35 -12.56
CA SER A 270 13.55 -0.56 -13.58
C SER A 270 13.18 -2.01 -13.32
N HIS A 271 13.00 -2.38 -12.04
CA HIS A 271 12.62 -3.72 -11.62
C HIS A 271 11.48 -3.66 -10.59
N MET A 272 10.57 -4.64 -10.65
CA MET A 272 9.57 -4.88 -9.61
C MET A 272 9.68 -6.32 -9.12
N PHE A 273 9.81 -6.48 -7.80
CA PHE A 273 9.88 -7.78 -7.14
C PHE A 273 8.51 -8.10 -6.55
N LEU A 274 7.83 -9.07 -7.15
CA LEU A 274 6.45 -9.40 -6.83
C LEU A 274 6.35 -10.64 -5.94
N PHE A 275 5.28 -10.71 -5.16
CA PHE A 275 4.99 -11.82 -4.26
C PHE A 275 4.76 -13.14 -4.98
N SER A 276 4.10 -13.11 -6.16
CA SER A 276 3.92 -14.26 -7.05
C SER A 276 3.55 -13.80 -8.47
N ASP A 277 3.42 -14.74 -9.38
CA ASP A 277 2.97 -14.52 -10.76
C ASP A 277 1.50 -14.08 -10.85
N TYR A 278 0.68 -14.39 -9.84
CA TYR A 278 -0.70 -13.88 -9.73
C TYR A 278 -0.73 -12.34 -9.84
N TRP A 279 0.15 -11.65 -9.15
CA TRP A 279 0.19 -10.19 -9.11
C TRP A 279 0.63 -9.59 -10.45
N GLN A 280 1.51 -10.28 -11.17
CA GLN A 280 1.87 -9.90 -12.53
C GLN A 280 0.67 -10.04 -13.49
N LYS A 281 -0.06 -11.15 -13.40
CA LYS A 281 -1.22 -11.45 -14.25
C LYS A 281 -2.41 -10.52 -14.01
N THR A 282 -2.53 -9.98 -12.80
CA THR A 282 -3.65 -9.12 -12.39
C THR A 282 -3.34 -7.62 -12.45
N SER A 283 -2.18 -7.22 -12.99
CA SER A 283 -1.78 -5.83 -13.16
C SER A 283 -1.32 -5.54 -14.60
N ARG A 284 -1.31 -4.25 -14.98
CA ARG A 284 -0.87 -3.78 -16.30
C ARG A 284 0.41 -2.96 -16.15
N ILE A 285 1.53 -3.65 -15.90
CA ILE A 285 2.84 -3.03 -15.75
C ILE A 285 3.49 -2.89 -17.13
N PRO A 286 3.98 -1.71 -17.53
CA PRO A 286 4.65 -1.51 -18.81
C PRO A 286 5.91 -2.35 -18.96
N GLN A 287 6.21 -2.78 -20.20
CA GLN A 287 7.34 -3.67 -20.52
C GLN A 287 8.72 -3.10 -20.16
N GLN A 288 8.83 -1.78 -19.97
CA GLN A 288 10.07 -1.13 -19.54
C GLN A 288 10.54 -1.53 -18.13
N THR A 289 9.65 -2.15 -17.34
CA THR A 289 9.94 -2.61 -15.98
C THR A 289 10.12 -4.12 -15.97
N HIS A 290 11.27 -4.59 -15.53
CA HIS A 290 11.59 -6.00 -15.42
C HIS A 290 10.92 -6.59 -14.17
N ILE A 291 10.03 -7.56 -14.37
CA ILE A 291 9.32 -8.21 -13.28
C ILE A 291 10.09 -9.45 -12.83
N LYS A 292 10.27 -9.59 -11.51
CA LYS A 292 10.84 -10.76 -10.85
C LYS A 292 9.88 -11.29 -9.80
N ILE A 293 9.62 -12.57 -9.83
CA ILE A 293 8.76 -13.23 -8.85
C ILE A 293 9.65 -13.72 -7.71
N THR A 294 9.56 -13.04 -6.55
CA THR A 294 10.49 -13.28 -5.45
C THR A 294 9.83 -13.77 -4.17
N GLY A 295 8.56 -13.48 -3.94
CA GLY A 295 7.87 -13.78 -2.68
C GLY A 295 7.87 -12.63 -1.69
N TYR A 296 7.32 -12.88 -0.49
CA TYR A 296 7.17 -11.90 0.58
C TYR A 296 7.80 -12.42 1.89
N PRO A 297 9.02 -11.96 2.25
CA PRO A 297 9.75 -12.50 3.39
C PRO A 297 9.02 -12.39 4.72
N TYR A 298 8.32 -11.29 4.97
CA TYR A 298 7.59 -11.11 6.23
C TYR A 298 6.42 -12.09 6.34
N PHE A 299 5.65 -12.30 5.27
CA PHE A 299 4.59 -13.31 5.25
C PHE A 299 5.16 -14.70 5.51
N GLU A 300 6.19 -15.12 4.77
CA GLU A 300 6.83 -16.44 4.92
C GLU A 300 7.35 -16.68 6.34
N GLU A 301 8.00 -15.66 6.94
CA GLU A 301 8.48 -15.75 8.31
C GLU A 301 7.35 -15.92 9.33
N GLN A 302 6.27 -15.12 9.18
CA GLN A 302 5.12 -15.23 10.07
C GLN A 302 4.37 -16.54 9.87
N TYR A 303 4.19 -16.98 8.63
CA TYR A 303 3.58 -18.27 8.30
C TYR A 303 4.34 -19.41 8.97
N ASN A 304 5.65 -19.49 8.80
CA ASN A 304 6.48 -20.54 9.39
C ASN A 304 6.45 -20.53 10.93
N LYS A 305 6.48 -19.36 11.54
CA LYS A 305 6.38 -19.21 13.01
C LYS A 305 5.05 -19.72 13.55
N THR A 306 3.95 -19.38 12.88
CA THR A 306 2.61 -19.71 13.36
C THR A 306 2.20 -21.14 13.01
N PHE A 307 2.54 -21.61 11.81
CA PHE A 307 2.23 -22.97 11.36
C PHE A 307 2.82 -24.05 12.30
N ASN A 308 4.06 -23.84 12.73
CA ASN A 308 4.73 -24.76 13.66
C ASN A 308 4.15 -24.71 15.09
N THR A 309 3.53 -23.60 15.48
CA THR A 309 3.00 -23.40 16.84
C THR A 309 1.54 -23.86 16.97
N TYR A 310 0.76 -23.71 15.92
CA TYR A 310 -0.66 -24.03 15.84
C TYR A 310 -0.88 -25.21 14.88
N GLN A 311 -0.23 -26.35 15.14
CA GLN A 311 -0.74 -27.58 14.52
C GLN A 311 -2.19 -27.70 14.95
N LYS A 312 -3.12 -27.68 13.99
CA LYS A 312 -4.55 -27.78 14.21
C LYS A 312 -4.78 -29.00 15.11
N SER A 313 -4.91 -28.76 16.43
CA SER A 313 -5.37 -29.77 17.35
C SER A 313 -6.67 -30.33 16.81
N ASP A 314 -6.85 -31.65 16.88
CA ASP A 314 -7.96 -32.45 16.34
C ASP A 314 -9.24 -31.67 15.99
N VAL A 315 -9.49 -31.56 14.69
CA VAL A 315 -10.52 -30.67 14.10
C VAL A 315 -11.94 -31.19 14.40
N SER A 316 -12.08 -32.43 14.89
CA SER A 316 -13.36 -33.14 14.93
C SER A 316 -14.35 -32.64 15.98
N ASN A 317 -13.92 -31.91 17.03
CA ASN A 317 -14.80 -31.54 18.15
C ASN A 317 -14.74 -30.08 18.63
N ARG A 318 -14.07 -29.14 17.90
CA ARG A 318 -14.04 -27.74 18.29
C ARG A 318 -15.01 -26.88 17.48
N LYS A 319 -15.49 -25.81 18.06
CA LYS A 319 -16.20 -24.77 17.33
C LYS A 319 -15.32 -24.21 16.20
N LYS A 320 -15.90 -23.93 15.04
CA LYS A 320 -15.22 -23.26 13.94
C LYS A 320 -15.08 -21.76 14.22
N ASN A 321 -13.90 -21.20 13.99
CA ASN A 321 -13.61 -19.79 14.20
C ASN A 321 -13.82 -18.99 12.91
N ILE A 322 -14.70 -17.99 12.98
CA ILE A 322 -14.98 -17.02 11.91
C ILE A 322 -14.30 -15.71 12.26
N LEU A 323 -13.34 -15.29 11.45
CA LEU A 323 -12.55 -14.07 11.63
C LEU A 323 -13.02 -12.95 10.72
N PHE A 324 -13.55 -11.87 11.27
CA PHE A 324 -13.80 -10.62 10.58
C PHE A 324 -12.54 -9.76 10.57
N ILE A 325 -12.18 -9.24 9.39
CA ILE A 325 -11.01 -8.35 9.17
C ILE A 325 -11.50 -6.96 8.79
N SER A 326 -11.48 -6.04 9.78
CA SER A 326 -11.97 -4.68 9.60
C SER A 326 -10.96 -3.76 8.91
N GLN A 327 -11.50 -2.69 8.31
CA GLN A 327 -10.76 -1.57 7.75
C GLN A 327 -11.50 -0.27 8.05
N THR A 328 -10.77 0.83 8.24
CA THR A 328 -11.33 2.13 8.68
C THR A 328 -12.44 2.67 7.80
N THR A 329 -12.41 2.39 6.51
CA THR A 329 -13.37 2.91 5.52
C THR A 329 -14.70 2.16 5.50
N ILE A 330 -14.70 0.87 5.90
CA ILE A 330 -15.88 -0.02 5.84
C ILE A 330 -16.23 -0.61 7.22
N GLY A 331 -15.46 -0.29 8.25
CA GLY A 331 -15.60 -0.91 9.57
C GLY A 331 -16.99 -0.73 10.19
N LEU A 332 -17.65 0.41 9.95
CA LEU A 332 -19.02 0.63 10.43
C LEU A 332 -19.99 -0.39 9.84
N ASP A 333 -20.00 -0.57 8.53
CA ASP A 333 -20.96 -1.45 7.87
C ASP A 333 -20.60 -2.92 8.04
N LEU A 334 -19.30 -3.26 8.04
CA LEU A 334 -18.85 -4.61 8.34
C LEU A 334 -19.18 -5.03 9.77
N SER A 335 -19.11 -4.10 10.74
CA SER A 335 -19.49 -4.37 12.13
C SER A 335 -20.99 -4.58 12.32
N LYS A 336 -21.85 -3.91 11.54
CA LYS A 336 -23.28 -4.19 11.49
C LYS A 336 -23.55 -5.59 10.95
N PHE A 337 -22.86 -5.96 9.86
CA PHE A 337 -22.97 -7.31 9.31
C PHE A 337 -22.60 -8.39 10.36
N ALA A 338 -21.47 -8.20 11.07
CA ALA A 338 -21.07 -9.12 12.14
C ALA A 338 -22.09 -9.20 13.28
N SER A 339 -22.68 -8.06 13.67
CA SER A 339 -23.72 -8.00 14.71
C SER A 339 -25.03 -8.67 14.30
N GLN A 340 -25.38 -8.63 13.03
CA GLN A 340 -26.55 -9.35 12.50
C GLN A 340 -26.26 -10.85 12.39
N LEU A 341 -25.08 -11.22 11.92
CA LEU A 341 -24.70 -12.62 11.79
C LEU A 341 -24.76 -13.37 13.12
N VAL A 342 -24.29 -12.75 14.21
CA VAL A 342 -24.25 -13.42 15.54
C VAL A 342 -25.63 -13.76 16.09
N GLU A 343 -26.69 -13.10 15.61
CA GLU A 343 -28.08 -13.39 15.97
C GLU A 343 -28.69 -14.57 15.21
N LEU A 344 -28.07 -14.93 14.09
CA LEU A 344 -28.61 -15.93 13.18
C LEU A 344 -27.83 -17.24 13.19
N ILE A 345 -26.51 -17.19 13.48
CA ILE A 345 -25.62 -18.35 13.41
C ILE A 345 -25.66 -19.19 14.68
N ASP A 346 -25.48 -20.50 14.56
CA ASP A 346 -25.39 -21.41 15.74
C ASP A 346 -24.06 -21.22 16.49
N LEU A 347 -24.13 -20.50 17.60
CA LEU A 347 -22.99 -20.26 18.48
C LEU A 347 -22.46 -21.49 19.20
N ASN A 348 -23.16 -22.64 19.15
CA ASN A 348 -22.60 -23.91 19.65
C ASN A 348 -21.58 -24.49 18.67
N GLN A 349 -21.69 -24.17 17.38
CA GLN A 349 -20.79 -24.63 16.32
C GLN A 349 -19.72 -23.60 15.92
N TYR A 350 -20.01 -22.30 16.08
CA TYR A 350 -19.17 -21.21 15.60
C TYR A 350 -18.77 -20.24 16.70
N ASN A 351 -17.54 -19.74 16.64
CA ASN A 351 -17.04 -18.57 17.38
C ASN A 351 -16.81 -17.43 16.40
N ILE A 352 -17.28 -16.23 16.73
CA ILE A 352 -17.06 -15.05 15.91
C ILE A 352 -15.97 -14.19 16.55
N GLN A 353 -14.95 -13.84 15.77
CA GLN A 353 -13.85 -12.96 16.15
C GLN A 353 -13.88 -11.73 15.24
N TYR A 354 -13.81 -10.53 15.83
CA TYR A 354 -13.78 -9.28 15.09
C TYR A 354 -12.45 -8.56 15.32
N LYS A 355 -11.59 -8.52 14.30
CA LYS A 355 -10.28 -7.86 14.35
C LYS A 355 -10.39 -6.46 13.77
N PHE A 356 -10.25 -5.45 14.63
CA PHE A 356 -10.17 -4.06 14.19
C PHE A 356 -8.88 -3.74 13.43
N HIS A 357 -8.99 -2.79 12.52
CA HIS A 357 -7.81 -2.07 12.04
C HIS A 357 -7.21 -1.23 13.18
N PRO A 358 -5.87 -1.10 13.30
CA PRO A 358 -5.25 -0.37 14.42
C PRO A 358 -5.76 1.08 14.61
N ALA A 359 -6.21 1.74 13.54
CA ALA A 359 -6.76 3.09 13.61
C ALA A 359 -8.21 3.16 14.17
N GLU A 360 -8.84 2.02 14.43
CA GLU A 360 -10.22 1.95 14.98
C GLU A 360 -10.22 1.73 16.50
N TYR A 361 -9.10 1.33 17.12
CA TYR A 361 -9.04 0.89 18.52
C TYR A 361 -9.59 1.91 19.54
N ASP A 362 -9.34 3.21 19.34
CA ASP A 362 -9.62 4.20 20.37
C ASP A 362 -11.09 4.66 20.41
N GLN A 363 -11.90 4.40 19.38
CA GLN A 363 -13.22 5.01 19.20
C GLN A 363 -14.34 4.01 18.83
N TRP A 364 -14.03 2.71 18.73
CA TRP A 364 -15.00 1.76 18.23
C TRP A 364 -16.25 1.63 19.11
N LYS A 365 -16.11 1.77 20.44
CA LYS A 365 -17.23 1.63 21.39
C LYS A 365 -18.32 2.67 21.16
N GLU A 366 -17.91 3.90 20.87
CA GLU A 366 -18.83 5.01 20.58
C GLU A 366 -19.38 4.94 19.14
N ARG A 367 -18.55 4.50 18.22
CA ARG A 367 -18.89 4.50 16.79
C ARG A 367 -19.68 3.27 16.36
N MET A 368 -19.53 2.15 17.06
CA MET A 368 -20.14 0.86 16.75
C MET A 368 -20.89 0.32 17.97
N PRO A 369 -21.91 1.03 18.50
CA PRO A 369 -22.61 0.64 19.73
C PRO A 369 -23.26 -0.74 19.61
N TRP A 370 -23.80 -1.10 18.44
CA TRP A 370 -24.35 -2.43 18.17
C TRP A 370 -23.33 -3.56 18.35
N LEU A 371 -22.06 -3.35 17.95
CA LEU A 371 -20.99 -4.32 18.16
C LEU A 371 -20.58 -4.38 19.65
N TYR A 372 -20.60 -3.23 20.33
CA TYR A 372 -20.34 -3.16 21.77
C TYR A 372 -21.40 -3.90 22.58
N GLU A 373 -22.66 -3.82 22.21
CA GLU A 373 -23.76 -4.56 22.82
C GLU A 373 -23.56 -6.08 22.67
N LYS A 374 -23.10 -6.55 21.55
CA LYS A 374 -22.87 -7.97 21.22
C LYS A 374 -21.49 -8.50 21.66
N ARG A 375 -20.65 -7.70 22.34
CA ARG A 375 -19.30 -8.10 22.78
C ARG A 375 -19.23 -9.36 23.65
N HIS A 376 -20.31 -9.80 24.22
CA HIS A 376 -20.40 -11.05 24.97
C HIS A 376 -20.59 -12.29 24.07
N LEU A 377 -20.96 -12.08 22.81
CA LEU A 377 -21.15 -13.12 21.79
C LEU A 377 -20.04 -13.09 20.73
N ILE A 378 -19.33 -11.96 20.58
CA ILE A 378 -18.27 -11.74 19.60
C ILE A 378 -16.96 -11.46 20.33
N GLU A 379 -15.91 -12.24 20.07
CA GLU A 379 -14.56 -11.96 20.58
C GLU A 379 -14.00 -10.71 19.88
N ILE A 380 -13.94 -9.61 20.61
CA ILE A 380 -13.43 -8.33 20.10
C ILE A 380 -11.90 -8.25 20.27
N ILE A 381 -11.18 -8.08 19.16
CA ILE A 381 -9.71 -8.02 19.15
C ILE A 381 -9.27 -6.58 18.89
N GLU A 382 -9.18 -5.82 19.99
CA GLU A 382 -8.83 -4.39 20.02
C GLU A 382 -7.38 -4.09 20.40
N ASN A 383 -6.52 -5.11 20.47
CA ASN A 383 -5.14 -4.95 20.90
C ASN A 383 -4.15 -5.72 20.02
N LYS A 384 -2.86 -5.57 20.34
CA LYS A 384 -1.77 -6.24 19.64
C LYS A 384 -1.36 -7.58 20.26
N ASN A 385 -2.11 -8.10 21.23
CA ASN A 385 -1.75 -9.34 21.95
C ASN A 385 -1.83 -10.57 21.05
N LYS A 386 -2.77 -10.57 20.08
CA LYS A 386 -2.82 -11.57 19.02
C LYS A 386 -2.49 -10.89 17.68
N THR A 387 -1.47 -11.37 17.00
CA THR A 387 -1.14 -10.92 15.63
C THR A 387 -2.19 -11.44 14.65
N LEU A 388 -2.33 -10.79 13.50
CA LEU A 388 -3.23 -11.24 12.44
C LEU A 388 -2.90 -12.68 11.99
N TYR A 389 -1.62 -13.02 11.92
CA TYR A 389 -1.15 -14.37 11.55
C TYR A 389 -1.50 -15.46 12.57
N GLN A 390 -1.46 -15.13 13.86
CA GLN A 390 -1.94 -16.04 14.92
C GLN A 390 -3.46 -16.28 14.82
N LEU A 391 -4.20 -15.23 14.46
CA LEU A 391 -5.63 -15.35 14.19
C LEU A 391 -5.91 -16.20 12.97
N PHE A 392 -5.18 -16.01 11.87
CA PHE A 392 -5.29 -16.87 10.68
C PHE A 392 -5.03 -18.34 11.03
N ALA A 393 -3.94 -18.63 11.76
CA ALA A 393 -3.60 -20.00 12.13
C ALA A 393 -4.66 -20.68 13.00
N SER A 394 -5.46 -19.93 13.77
CA SER A 394 -6.50 -20.44 14.64
C SER A 394 -7.92 -20.36 14.05
N SER A 395 -8.09 -19.75 12.87
CA SER A 395 -9.39 -19.58 12.23
C SER A 395 -9.64 -20.63 11.13
N ASP A 396 -10.91 -20.84 10.80
CA ASP A 396 -11.35 -21.72 9.71
C ASP A 396 -11.93 -20.90 8.55
N ILE A 397 -12.52 -19.75 8.87
CA ILE A 397 -13.21 -18.86 7.94
C ILE A 397 -12.71 -17.44 8.16
N GLN A 398 -12.50 -16.70 7.07
CA GLN A 398 -12.27 -15.26 7.12
C GLN A 398 -13.35 -14.51 6.34
N ILE A 399 -13.70 -13.33 6.86
CA ILE A 399 -14.67 -12.43 6.26
C ILE A 399 -14.08 -11.02 6.20
N GLY A 400 -14.16 -10.39 5.04
CA GLY A 400 -13.70 -9.02 4.85
C GLY A 400 -14.29 -8.39 3.60
N VAL A 401 -13.72 -7.26 3.18
CA VAL A 401 -14.18 -6.55 1.97
C VAL A 401 -13.05 -6.42 0.96
N TYR A 402 -11.95 -5.76 1.34
CA TYR A 402 -10.74 -5.62 0.53
C TYR A 402 -9.55 -5.40 1.46
N SER A 403 -8.50 -6.15 1.31
CA SER A 403 -7.27 -6.00 2.12
C SER A 403 -6.21 -6.97 1.63
N THR A 404 -4.92 -6.64 1.75
CA THR A 404 -3.84 -7.62 1.63
C THR A 404 -4.03 -8.77 2.63
N GLY A 405 -4.60 -8.49 3.80
CA GLY A 405 -4.91 -9.52 4.81
C GLY A 405 -5.82 -10.63 4.31
N ILE A 406 -6.73 -10.38 3.36
CA ILE A 406 -7.56 -11.42 2.74
C ILE A 406 -6.68 -12.43 1.98
N TYR A 407 -5.71 -11.94 1.20
CA TYR A 407 -4.76 -12.81 0.49
C TYR A 407 -3.84 -13.54 1.47
N GLU A 408 -3.44 -12.88 2.57
CA GLU A 408 -2.63 -13.51 3.62
C GLU A 408 -3.40 -14.65 4.29
N GLY A 409 -4.68 -14.47 4.59
CA GLY A 409 -5.53 -15.51 5.15
C GLY A 409 -5.79 -16.68 4.16
N LEU A 410 -5.92 -16.40 2.86
CA LEU A 410 -5.94 -17.44 1.83
C LEU A 410 -4.64 -18.29 1.86
N GLY A 411 -3.50 -17.66 2.14
CA GLY A 411 -2.23 -18.37 2.34
C GLY A 411 -2.23 -19.31 3.56
N PHE A 412 -3.17 -19.15 4.50
CA PHE A 412 -3.44 -20.06 5.62
C PHE A 412 -4.58 -21.05 5.33
N ASN A 413 -5.03 -21.16 4.08
CA ASN A 413 -6.15 -21.99 3.65
C ASN A 413 -7.48 -21.67 4.35
N LEU A 414 -7.71 -20.40 4.67
CA LEU A 414 -8.99 -19.96 5.24
C LEU A 414 -10.07 -19.91 4.18
N ARG A 415 -11.23 -20.49 4.45
CA ARG A 415 -12.42 -20.29 3.65
C ARG A 415 -12.80 -18.83 3.66
N THR A 416 -12.90 -18.22 2.48
CA THR A 416 -12.93 -16.76 2.35
C THR A 416 -14.25 -16.26 1.80
N TYR A 417 -14.83 -15.29 2.50
CA TYR A 417 -16.04 -14.60 2.08
C TYR A 417 -15.81 -13.09 2.00
N ILE A 418 -16.28 -12.49 0.91
CA ILE A 418 -16.20 -11.05 0.67
C ILE A 418 -17.60 -10.46 0.83
N VAL A 419 -17.74 -9.51 1.74
CA VAL A 419 -19.01 -8.79 1.90
C VAL A 419 -19.12 -7.71 0.85
N ALA A 420 -20.27 -7.60 0.18
CA ALA A 420 -20.55 -6.65 -0.90
C ALA A 420 -20.69 -5.21 -0.38
N LEU A 421 -19.65 -4.71 0.30
CA LEU A 421 -19.50 -3.32 0.75
C LEU A 421 -18.57 -2.54 -0.22
N PRO A 422 -18.61 -1.20 -0.22
CA PRO A 422 -17.79 -0.40 -1.12
C PRO A 422 -16.31 -0.81 -1.13
N GLY A 423 -15.77 -1.12 -2.30
CA GLY A 423 -14.38 -1.58 -2.48
C GLY A 423 -14.23 -3.10 -2.72
N TRP A 424 -15.30 -3.90 -2.56
CA TRP A 424 -15.27 -5.35 -2.81
C TRP A 424 -14.81 -5.70 -4.23
N GLU A 425 -15.04 -4.80 -5.19
CA GLU A 425 -14.66 -4.97 -6.59
C GLU A 425 -13.14 -5.19 -6.75
N GLY A 426 -12.35 -4.71 -5.79
CA GLY A 426 -10.92 -5.01 -5.73
C GLY A 426 -10.60 -6.49 -5.54
N MET A 427 -11.57 -7.27 -5.04
CA MET A 427 -11.47 -8.72 -4.83
C MET A 427 -12.19 -9.54 -5.91
N ALA A 428 -12.78 -8.91 -6.94
CA ALA A 428 -13.46 -9.60 -8.02
C ALA A 428 -12.64 -10.78 -8.61
N PRO A 429 -11.32 -10.65 -8.83
CA PRO A 429 -10.53 -11.77 -9.32
C PRO A 429 -10.50 -12.99 -8.39
N LEU A 430 -10.65 -12.81 -7.07
CA LEU A 430 -10.76 -13.93 -6.13
C LEU A 430 -12.09 -14.66 -6.28
N ILE A 431 -13.16 -13.89 -6.52
CA ILE A 431 -14.51 -14.41 -6.69
C ILE A 431 -14.63 -15.15 -8.03
N GLU A 432 -14.15 -14.54 -9.12
CA GLU A 432 -14.18 -15.10 -10.47
C GLU A 432 -13.38 -16.41 -10.60
N ASN A 433 -12.33 -16.57 -9.78
CA ASN A 433 -11.51 -17.76 -9.77
C ASN A 433 -11.84 -18.75 -8.61
N ASN A 434 -12.99 -18.58 -7.95
CA ASN A 434 -13.48 -19.40 -6.86
C ASN A 434 -12.52 -19.51 -5.63
N TYR A 435 -11.70 -18.50 -5.41
CA TYR A 435 -10.90 -18.38 -4.17
C TYR A 435 -11.70 -17.75 -3.03
N ALA A 436 -12.75 -16.99 -3.35
CA ALA A 436 -13.66 -16.38 -2.39
C ALA A 436 -15.08 -16.35 -2.94
N GLN A 437 -16.06 -16.23 -2.05
CA GLN A 437 -17.46 -16.04 -2.40
C GLN A 437 -17.94 -14.65 -1.99
N LEU A 438 -18.68 -13.96 -2.89
CA LEU A 438 -19.34 -12.70 -2.60
C LEU A 438 -20.63 -12.95 -1.82
N ILE A 439 -20.82 -12.19 -0.73
CA ILE A 439 -21.98 -12.29 0.17
C ILE A 439 -22.60 -10.91 0.35
N GLN A 440 -23.91 -10.82 0.20
CA GLN A 440 -24.63 -9.55 0.39
C GLN A 440 -25.28 -9.43 1.75
N LYS A 441 -25.71 -10.56 2.34
CA LYS A 441 -26.46 -10.62 3.61
C LYS A 441 -25.96 -11.73 4.50
N PRO A 442 -26.14 -11.64 5.84
CA PRO A 442 -25.74 -12.68 6.77
C PRO A 442 -26.38 -14.05 6.51
N GLU A 443 -27.63 -14.09 6.05
CA GLU A 443 -28.35 -15.32 5.72
C GLU A 443 -27.67 -16.10 4.60
N GLU A 444 -27.24 -15.39 3.53
CA GLU A 444 -26.48 -15.98 2.42
C GLU A 444 -25.16 -16.61 2.90
N LEU A 445 -24.51 -15.98 3.89
CA LEU A 445 -23.28 -16.52 4.48
C LEU A 445 -23.54 -17.83 5.21
N ILE A 446 -24.62 -17.93 5.97
CA ILE A 446 -24.97 -19.15 6.69
C ILE A 446 -25.25 -20.28 5.70
N GLU A 447 -26.07 -20.04 4.69
CA GLU A 447 -26.34 -21.00 3.63
C GLU A 447 -25.04 -21.44 2.92
N ALA A 448 -24.13 -20.50 2.66
CA ALA A 448 -22.85 -20.78 2.03
C ALA A 448 -21.88 -21.59 2.93
N ILE A 449 -21.92 -21.39 4.24
CA ILE A 449 -21.12 -22.14 5.20
C ILE A 449 -21.65 -23.57 5.35
N GLU A 450 -22.99 -23.73 5.43
CA GLU A 450 -23.68 -25.00 5.65
C GLU A 450 -23.69 -25.91 4.42
N SER A 451 -23.83 -25.32 3.22
CA SER A 451 -23.97 -26.10 1.98
C SER A 451 -22.75 -26.95 1.61
N MET A 452 -21.62 -26.82 2.31
CA MET A 452 -20.34 -27.56 2.08
C MET A 452 -19.89 -27.67 0.60
N ASN A 453 -20.66 -27.11 -0.34
CA ASN A 453 -20.60 -27.38 -1.78
C ASN A 453 -19.59 -26.57 -2.57
N ILE A 454 -18.75 -25.76 -1.91
CA ILE A 454 -17.68 -25.09 -2.62
C ILE A 454 -16.36 -25.75 -2.23
N SER A 455 -15.88 -26.60 -3.09
CA SER A 455 -14.46 -26.91 -3.16
C SER A 455 -13.72 -25.61 -3.52
N GLN A 456 -13.45 -24.76 -2.50
CA GLN A 456 -12.46 -23.71 -2.67
C GLN A 456 -11.17 -24.46 -3.03
N ASN A 457 -10.55 -24.07 -4.13
CA ASN A 457 -9.34 -24.72 -4.62
C ASN A 457 -8.32 -24.85 -3.49
N GLU A 458 -8.21 -26.06 -2.90
CA GLU A 458 -7.24 -26.36 -1.83
C GLU A 458 -5.78 -26.19 -2.29
N SER A 459 -5.56 -26.04 -3.60
CA SER A 459 -4.24 -25.83 -4.21
C SER A 459 -3.73 -24.37 -4.18
N SER A 460 -4.37 -23.47 -3.43
CA SER A 460 -4.17 -22.01 -3.58
C SER A 460 -2.91 -21.45 -2.93
N ASN A 461 -2.24 -22.18 -2.06
CA ASN A 461 -1.11 -21.64 -1.28
C ASN A 461 0.08 -21.16 -2.13
N PRO A 462 0.49 -21.81 -3.22
CA PRO A 462 1.56 -21.32 -4.09
C PRO A 462 1.15 -20.15 -4.98
N THR A 463 -0.15 -19.87 -5.14
CA THR A 463 -0.67 -18.92 -6.13
C THR A 463 -0.43 -17.48 -5.76
N PHE A 464 -0.51 -17.11 -4.47
CA PHE A 464 -0.37 -15.72 -4.02
C PHE A 464 1.01 -15.39 -3.47
N TRP A 465 1.76 -16.41 -3.00
CA TRP A 465 3.01 -16.26 -2.26
C TRP A 465 4.08 -17.24 -2.74
N LYS A 466 5.14 -16.74 -3.37
CA LYS A 466 6.31 -17.57 -3.68
C LYS A 466 7.15 -17.73 -2.42
N MET A 467 7.47 -18.98 -2.07
CA MET A 467 8.31 -19.30 -0.91
C MET A 467 9.80 -19.15 -1.22
N ASN A 468 10.64 -19.30 -0.20
CA ASN A 468 12.09 -19.02 -0.24
C ASN A 468 12.43 -17.57 -0.60
N SER A 469 11.57 -16.66 -0.16
CA SER A 469 11.51 -15.28 -0.62
C SER A 469 12.78 -14.48 -0.33
N LYS A 470 13.39 -14.64 0.86
CA LYS A 470 14.67 -13.93 1.18
C LYS A 470 15.78 -14.31 0.20
N ASN A 471 15.95 -15.60 -0.07
CA ASN A 471 16.99 -16.08 -0.98
C ASN A 471 16.71 -15.64 -2.43
N ASN A 472 15.45 -15.71 -2.86
CA ASN A 472 15.06 -15.23 -4.19
C ASN A 472 15.41 -13.75 -4.37
N ILE A 473 15.05 -12.89 -3.39
CA ILE A 473 15.34 -11.45 -3.43
C ILE A 473 16.84 -11.19 -3.43
N PHE A 474 17.59 -11.86 -2.55
CA PHE A 474 19.04 -11.69 -2.48
C PHE A 474 19.73 -12.08 -3.79
N SER A 475 19.36 -13.22 -4.38
CA SER A 475 19.92 -13.68 -5.66
C SER A 475 19.67 -12.68 -6.79
N GLU A 476 18.46 -12.11 -6.88
CA GLU A 476 18.14 -11.11 -7.91
C GLU A 476 18.89 -9.80 -7.68
N ILE A 477 19.04 -9.34 -6.44
CA ILE A 477 19.84 -8.15 -6.12
C ILE A 477 21.31 -8.35 -6.47
N GLU A 478 21.91 -9.50 -6.12
CA GLU A 478 23.31 -9.80 -6.46
C GLU A 478 23.51 -9.86 -7.98
N THR A 479 22.54 -10.41 -8.72
CA THR A 479 22.55 -10.40 -10.20
C THR A 479 22.58 -8.97 -10.75
N ILE A 480 21.74 -8.08 -10.20
CA ILE A 480 21.69 -6.67 -10.60
C ILE A 480 23.00 -5.96 -10.25
N LEU A 481 23.55 -6.17 -9.03
CA LEU A 481 24.80 -5.57 -8.60
C LEU A 481 26.00 -6.00 -9.49
N ASN A 482 26.04 -7.28 -9.86
CA ASN A 482 27.12 -7.84 -10.68
C ASN A 482 27.03 -7.41 -12.15
N SER A 483 25.81 -7.18 -12.66
CA SER A 483 25.58 -6.70 -14.02
C SER A 483 25.78 -5.18 -14.18
N TYR A 484 25.87 -4.44 -13.07
CA TYR A 484 26.04 -3.00 -13.10
C TYR A 484 27.45 -2.62 -13.58
N SER A 485 27.53 -2.08 -14.79
CA SER A 485 28.74 -1.43 -15.30
C SER A 485 28.52 0.08 -15.28
N PRO A 486 29.26 0.86 -14.50
CA PRO A 486 29.22 2.30 -14.63
C PRO A 486 29.68 2.64 -16.05
N LYS A 487 28.77 3.15 -16.89
CA LYS A 487 29.20 3.81 -18.13
C LYS A 487 29.97 5.04 -17.67
N ASP A 488 31.19 5.20 -18.19
CA ASP A 488 32.09 6.31 -17.89
C ASP A 488 31.32 7.63 -17.79
N GLN A 489 31.32 8.20 -16.58
CA GLN A 489 30.68 9.50 -16.29
C GLN A 489 31.60 10.63 -16.71
#